data_53717f618f13ced6ebea09d7394b2bb0
#
_entry.id   53717f618f13ced6ebea09d7394b2bb0
#
_cell.length_a   1.000
_cell.length_b   1.000
_cell.length_c   1.000
_cell.angle_alpha   90.00
_cell.angle_beta   90.00
_cell.angle_gamma   90.00
#
_symmetry.space_group_name_H-M   'P 1'
#
loop_
_entity.id
_entity.type
_entity.pdbx_description
1 polymer ?
#
loop_
_entity_poly.entity_id
_entity_poly.type
_entity_poly.pdbx_seq_one_letter_code
_entity_poly.pdbx_strand_id
1 'polypeptide(L)'
;MNPEKKFWYEIKNFNVKNNCKLSFTRVENTASWGTPDILGYNTNNHFFTVELKVTKTNKVRLSPHQIAFHVKHPDNTFILVKALSLNSIKLYEGKVIKELDACGLRLDACALGLEACCLRLAAC
;
A
#
# COMPACT_ATOMS: atom_id res chain seq x y z
N MET A 1 -4.48 -17.92 -8.57
CA MET A 1 -4.20 -16.48 -8.58
C MET A 1 -3.21 -16.16 -7.47
N ASN A 2 -2.19 -15.37 -7.73
CA ASN A 2 -1.24 -15.07 -6.67
C ASN A 2 -1.87 -14.14 -5.61
N PRO A 3 -1.34 -14.15 -4.38
CA PRO A 3 -1.94 -13.39 -3.28
C PRO A 3 -2.00 -11.88 -3.50
N GLU A 4 -1.00 -11.28 -4.12
CA GLU A 4 -0.99 -9.83 -4.39
C GLU A 4 -2.05 -9.44 -5.41
N LYS A 5 -2.24 -10.24 -6.45
CA LYS A 5 -3.28 -10.01 -7.46
C LYS A 5 -4.67 -10.15 -6.86
N LYS A 6 -4.84 -11.14 -5.98
CA LYS A 6 -6.10 -11.32 -5.25
C LYS A 6 -6.39 -10.13 -4.35
N PHE A 7 -5.38 -9.62 -3.65
CA PHE A 7 -5.50 -8.44 -2.80
C PHE A 7 -5.86 -7.20 -3.63
N TRP A 8 -5.25 -7.03 -4.80
CA TRP A 8 -5.57 -5.94 -5.71
C TRP A 8 -7.05 -5.92 -6.08
N TYR A 9 -7.62 -7.07 -6.44
CA TYR A 9 -9.05 -7.17 -6.75
C TYR A 9 -9.92 -6.86 -5.53
N GLU A 10 -9.51 -7.29 -4.36
CA GLU A 10 -10.21 -6.99 -3.11
C GLU A 10 -10.29 -5.48 -2.87
N ILE A 11 -9.19 -4.77 -3.09
CA ILE A 11 -9.11 -3.31 -2.95
C ILE A 11 -10.02 -2.62 -3.95
N LYS A 12 -9.96 -3.02 -5.21
CA LYS A 12 -10.81 -2.46 -6.26
C LYS A 12 -12.29 -2.64 -5.96
N ASN A 13 -12.67 -3.84 -5.58
CA ASN A 13 -14.07 -4.15 -5.28
C ASN A 13 -14.56 -3.37 -4.07
N PHE A 14 -13.73 -3.24 -3.04
CA PHE A 14 -14.07 -2.45 -1.86
C PHE A 14 -14.29 -0.98 -2.22
N ASN A 15 -13.42 -0.41 -3.03
CA ASN A 15 -13.52 0.98 -3.47
C ASN A 15 -14.85 1.26 -4.17
N VAL A 16 -15.24 0.38 -5.10
CA VAL A 16 -16.49 0.52 -5.86
C VAL A 16 -17.70 0.30 -4.94
N LYS A 17 -17.70 -0.79 -4.18
CA LYS A 17 -18.84 -1.18 -3.34
C LYS A 17 -19.13 -0.15 -2.26
N ASN A 18 -18.10 0.48 -1.69
CA ASN A 18 -18.24 1.44 -0.60
C ASN A 18 -18.14 2.89 -1.05
N ASN A 19 -18.12 3.12 -2.36
CA ASN A 19 -18.08 4.47 -2.95
C ASN A 19 -16.98 5.35 -2.37
N CYS A 20 -15.77 4.80 -2.25
CA CYS A 20 -14.62 5.52 -1.70
C CYS A 20 -14.11 6.63 -2.61
N LYS A 21 -14.51 6.60 -3.89
CA LYS A 21 -14.18 7.63 -4.90
C LYS A 21 -12.68 7.77 -5.16
N LEU A 22 -11.93 6.69 -4.99
CA LEU A 22 -10.53 6.65 -5.35
C LEU A 22 -10.38 6.12 -6.77
N SER A 23 -9.49 6.72 -7.54
CA SER A 23 -9.12 6.21 -8.86
C SER A 23 -7.79 5.49 -8.74
N PHE A 24 -7.75 4.22 -9.12
CA PHE A 24 -6.54 3.41 -9.07
C PHE A 24 -6.10 2.99 -10.47
N THR A 25 -4.82 3.13 -10.74
CA THR A 25 -4.21 2.62 -11.96
C THR A 25 -3.08 1.67 -11.56
N ARG A 26 -3.17 0.42 -12.01
CA ARG A 26 -2.09 -0.53 -11.77
C ARG A 26 -0.94 -0.22 -12.72
N VAL A 27 0.26 -0.09 -12.15
CA VAL A 27 1.47 0.20 -12.91
C VAL A 27 2.24 -1.10 -13.12
N GLU A 28 2.49 -1.45 -14.36
CA GLU A 28 3.35 -2.57 -14.72
C GLU A 28 4.60 -1.99 -15.39
N ASN A 29 5.69 -1.93 -14.64
CA ASN A 29 6.93 -1.34 -15.13
C ASN A 29 8.08 -2.31 -14.94
N THR A 30 8.59 -2.83 -16.05
CA THR A 30 9.74 -3.73 -16.06
C THR A 30 11.08 -3.00 -16.22
N ALA A 31 11.04 -1.71 -16.57
CA ALA A 31 12.24 -0.91 -16.86
C ALA A 31 12.76 -0.16 -15.64
N SER A 32 11.95 0.02 -14.59
CA SER A 32 12.32 0.81 -13.42
C SER A 32 12.02 0.01 -12.15
N TRP A 33 13.06 -0.40 -11.46
CA TRP A 33 12.96 -1.23 -10.26
C TRP A 33 12.54 -0.39 -9.07
N GLY A 34 11.69 -0.95 -8.22
CA GLY A 34 11.20 -0.27 -7.02
C GLY A 34 9.99 0.63 -7.25
N THR A 35 9.51 0.75 -8.50
CA THR A 35 8.29 1.49 -8.80
C THR A 35 7.10 0.84 -8.09
N PRO A 36 6.27 1.63 -7.37
CA PRO A 36 5.08 1.09 -6.69
C PRO A 36 4.07 0.46 -7.66
N ASP A 37 3.26 -0.46 -7.13
CA ASP A 37 2.31 -1.24 -7.93
C ASP A 37 1.14 -0.41 -8.45
N ILE A 38 0.73 0.62 -7.72
CA ILE A 38 -0.50 1.35 -7.97
C ILE A 38 -0.25 2.85 -7.92
N LEU A 39 -0.81 3.55 -8.90
CA LEU A 39 -0.96 4.99 -8.86
C LEU A 39 -2.41 5.31 -8.49
N GLY A 40 -2.60 6.08 -7.44
CA GLY A 40 -3.92 6.50 -6.97
C GLY A 40 -4.16 7.98 -7.16
N TYR A 41 -5.44 8.33 -7.22
CA TYR A 41 -5.88 9.71 -7.34
C TYR A 41 -7.16 9.89 -6.52
N ASN A 42 -7.22 10.93 -5.69
CA ASN A 42 -8.39 11.16 -4.85
C ASN A 42 -9.17 12.40 -5.26
N THR A 43 -10.29 12.64 -4.58
CA THR A 43 -11.16 13.78 -4.90
C THR A 43 -10.57 15.14 -4.50
N ASN A 44 -9.48 15.15 -3.75
CA ASN A 44 -8.71 16.36 -3.42
C ASN A 44 -7.69 16.71 -4.49
N ASN A 45 -7.73 16.01 -5.63
CA ASN A 45 -6.80 16.20 -6.76
C ASN A 45 -5.35 15.90 -6.40
N HIS A 46 -5.12 14.97 -5.47
CA HIS A 46 -3.78 14.52 -5.11
C HIS A 46 -3.50 13.14 -5.67
N PHE A 47 -2.33 13.00 -6.28
CA PHE A 47 -1.79 11.69 -6.63
C PHE A 47 -1.06 11.10 -5.43
N PHE A 48 -1.14 9.79 -5.32
CA PHE A 48 -0.36 9.02 -4.36
C PHE A 48 0.02 7.68 -4.99
N THR A 49 1.00 7.01 -4.42
CA THR A 49 1.38 5.67 -4.86
C THR A 49 1.14 4.67 -3.74
N VAL A 50 0.85 3.42 -4.12
CA VAL A 50 0.66 2.33 -3.16
C VAL A 50 1.48 1.13 -3.60
N GLU A 51 2.35 0.66 -2.71
CA GLU A 51 3.04 -0.61 -2.85
C GLU A 51 2.22 -1.68 -2.14
N LEU A 52 1.86 -2.74 -2.85
CA LEU A 52 1.10 -3.84 -2.27
C LEU A 52 2.04 -4.92 -1.74
N LYS A 53 1.78 -5.38 -0.54
CA LYS A 53 2.49 -6.49 0.08
C LYS A 53 1.51 -7.46 0.71
N VAL A 54 1.75 -8.75 0.49
CA VAL A 54 1.02 -9.82 1.18
C VAL A 54 2.06 -10.66 1.89
N THR A 55 1.85 -10.87 3.18
CA THR A 55 2.78 -11.67 4.00
C THR A 55 2.02 -12.73 4.78
N LYS A 56 2.67 -13.83 5.07
CA LYS A 56 2.11 -14.89 5.93
C LYS A 56 2.42 -14.64 7.41
N THR A 57 3.46 -13.84 7.69
CA THR A 57 3.95 -13.60 9.05
C THR A 57 3.89 -12.11 9.38
N ASN A 58 4.58 -11.70 10.45
CA ASN A 58 4.72 -10.29 10.82
C ASN A 58 5.76 -9.54 10.01
N LYS A 59 6.59 -10.26 9.25
CA LYS A 59 7.69 -9.66 8.51
C LYS A 59 7.23 -9.20 7.14
N VAL A 60 7.62 -7.98 6.76
CA VAL A 60 7.35 -7.41 5.45
C VAL A 60 8.65 -7.41 4.65
N ARG A 61 8.64 -8.09 3.51
CA ARG A 61 9.81 -8.17 2.63
C ARG A 61 9.81 -7.03 1.63
N LEU A 62 10.78 -6.15 1.77
CA LEU A 62 10.98 -5.01 0.88
C LEU A 62 12.33 -5.14 0.18
N SER A 63 12.33 -4.96 -1.14
CA SER A 63 13.58 -4.95 -1.89
C SER A 63 14.35 -3.65 -1.63
N PRO A 64 15.68 -3.64 -1.83
CA PRO A 64 16.46 -2.40 -1.71
C PRO A 64 15.93 -1.29 -2.61
N HIS A 65 15.42 -1.63 -3.79
CA HIS A 65 14.84 -0.65 -4.73
C HIS A 65 13.54 -0.05 -4.21
N GLN A 66 12.69 -0.86 -3.56
CA GLN A 66 11.45 -0.38 -2.95
C GLN A 66 11.75 0.54 -1.78
N ILE A 67 12.73 0.20 -0.96
CA ILE A 67 13.18 1.05 0.14
C ILE A 67 13.72 2.38 -0.41
N ALA A 68 14.60 2.33 -1.40
CA ALA A 68 15.19 3.53 -2.01
C ALA A 68 14.14 4.45 -2.59
N PHE A 69 13.14 3.91 -3.27
CA PHE A 69 12.04 4.70 -3.83
C PHE A 69 11.32 5.50 -2.74
N HIS A 70 10.96 4.84 -1.64
CA HIS A 70 10.18 5.49 -0.59
C HIS A 70 11.02 6.44 0.27
N VAL A 71 12.32 6.20 0.39
CA VAL A 71 13.24 7.16 1.02
C VAL A 71 13.34 8.43 0.18
N LYS A 72 13.40 8.28 -1.14
CA LYS A 72 13.46 9.41 -2.08
C LYS A 72 12.13 10.14 -2.17
N HIS A 73 11.01 9.43 -2.03
CA HIS A 73 9.66 9.97 -2.15
C HIS A 73 8.85 9.67 -0.89
N PRO A 74 9.11 10.38 0.22
CA PRO A 74 8.45 10.05 1.49
C PRO A 74 7.01 10.54 1.61
N ASP A 75 6.62 11.52 0.78
CA ASP A 75 5.28 12.10 0.85
C ASP A 75 4.36 11.53 -0.23
N ASN A 76 3.10 11.33 0.11
CA ASN A 76 2.08 10.79 -0.78
C ASN A 76 2.45 9.43 -1.37
N THR A 77 3.21 8.66 -0.62
CA THR A 77 3.55 7.27 -0.94
C THR A 77 3.13 6.39 0.24
N PHE A 78 2.61 5.20 -0.08
CA PHE A 78 2.04 4.30 0.93
C PHE A 78 2.45 2.86 0.63
N ILE A 79 2.50 2.06 1.69
CA ILE A 79 2.65 0.61 1.60
C ILE A 79 1.43 -0.01 2.26
N LEU A 80 0.68 -0.80 1.51
CA LEU A 80 -0.51 -1.49 1.98
C LEU A 80 -0.19 -2.98 2.13
N VAL A 81 -0.29 -3.47 3.36
CA VAL A 81 0.12 -4.83 3.71
C VAL A 81 -1.08 -5.64 4.17
N LYS A 82 -1.23 -6.83 3.59
CA LYS A 82 -2.18 -7.83 4.09
C LYS A 82 -1.41 -8.98 4.74
N ALA A 83 -1.70 -9.22 6.01
CA ALA A 83 -1.13 -10.33 6.77
C ALA A 83 -2.13 -11.48 6.80
N LEU A 84 -1.82 -12.59 6.12
CA LEU A 84 -2.74 -13.70 5.97
C LEU A 84 -3.00 -14.43 7.29
N SER A 85 -1.96 -14.68 8.09
CA SER A 85 -2.10 -15.39 9.36
C SER A 85 -2.89 -14.60 10.39
N LEU A 86 -2.85 -13.27 10.32
CA LEU A 86 -3.52 -12.39 11.27
C LEU A 86 -4.84 -11.85 10.74
N ASN A 87 -5.17 -12.16 9.48
CA ASN A 87 -6.31 -11.59 8.77
C ASN A 87 -6.39 -10.07 8.96
N SER A 88 -5.27 -9.40 8.80
CA SER A 88 -5.11 -7.98 9.10
C SER A 88 -4.61 -7.22 7.87
N ILE A 89 -5.13 -6.01 7.67
CA ILE A 89 -4.70 -5.11 6.61
C ILE A 89 -4.23 -3.82 7.26
N LYS A 90 -3.01 -3.40 6.94
CA LYS A 90 -2.37 -2.22 7.51
C LYS A 90 -1.82 -1.32 6.42
N LEU A 91 -2.02 -0.01 6.57
CA LEU A 91 -1.48 1.00 5.68
C LEU A 91 -0.37 1.77 6.38
N TYR A 92 0.77 1.89 5.71
CA TYR A 92 1.93 2.63 6.20
C TYR A 92 2.28 3.75 5.23
N GLU A 93 2.71 4.89 5.74
CA GLU A 93 3.25 5.96 4.91
C GLU A 93 4.66 5.61 4.44
N GLY A 94 5.01 6.08 3.23
CA GLY A 94 6.33 5.81 2.66
C GLY A 94 7.50 6.27 3.52
N LYS A 95 7.31 7.36 4.28
CA LYS A 95 8.36 7.92 5.13
C LYS A 95 8.83 6.97 6.25
N VAL A 96 8.04 5.94 6.60
CA VAL A 96 8.41 4.97 7.64
C VAL A 96 8.94 3.66 7.06
N ILE A 97 9.33 3.65 5.79
CA ILE A 97 9.73 2.41 5.09
C ILE A 97 10.88 1.68 5.80
N LYS A 98 11.85 2.40 6.35
CA LYS A 98 12.99 1.78 7.04
C LYS A 98 12.56 1.12 8.34
N GLU A 99 11.67 1.75 9.08
CA GLU A 99 11.11 1.19 10.31
C GLU A 99 10.23 -0.02 10.00
N LEU A 100 9.48 0.03 8.91
CA LEU A 100 8.66 -1.08 8.45
C LEU A 100 9.54 -2.29 8.07
N ASP A 101 10.64 -2.03 7.38
CA ASP A 101 11.60 -3.09 7.03
C ASP A 101 12.20 -3.73 8.28
N ALA A 102 12.53 -2.93 9.29
CA ALA A 102 13.15 -3.41 10.52
C ALA A 102 12.16 -4.09 11.48
N CYS A 103 10.98 -3.51 11.66
CA CYS A 103 10.00 -3.93 12.68
C CYS A 103 8.87 -4.80 12.12
N GLY A 104 8.62 -4.74 10.82
CA GLY A 104 7.50 -5.43 10.20
C GLY A 104 6.16 -4.92 10.75
N LEU A 105 5.22 -5.82 10.92
CA LEU A 105 3.86 -5.48 11.36
C LEU A 105 3.77 -5.10 12.84
N ARG A 106 4.87 -5.13 13.58
CA ARG A 106 4.92 -4.59 14.94
C ARG A 106 4.94 -3.06 14.93
N LEU A 107 5.31 -2.44 13.80
CA LEU A 107 5.24 -1.00 13.65
C LEU A 107 3.78 -0.56 13.58
N ASP A 108 3.45 0.53 14.26
CA ASP A 108 2.10 1.09 14.22
C ASP A 108 1.78 1.62 12.82
N ALA A 109 0.64 1.19 12.28
CA ALA A 109 0.16 1.61 10.98
C ALA A 109 -0.61 2.94 11.07
N CYS A 110 -0.63 3.71 9.98
CA CYS A 110 -1.46 4.92 9.92
C CYS A 110 -2.94 4.59 9.73
N ALA A 111 -3.27 3.37 9.27
CA ALA A 111 -4.65 2.92 9.15
C ALA A 111 -4.72 1.39 9.21
N LEU A 112 -5.82 0.86 9.74
CA LEU A 112 -6.09 -0.56 9.90
C LEU A 112 -7.41 -0.93 9.24
N GLY A 113 -7.39 -1.98 8.39
CA GLY A 113 -8.55 -2.44 7.65
C GLY A 113 -8.83 -1.62 6.39
N LEU A 114 -9.59 -2.19 5.46
CA LEU A 114 -9.84 -1.54 4.16
C LEU A 114 -10.61 -0.24 4.30
N GLU A 115 -11.60 -0.18 5.20
CA GLU A 115 -12.38 1.04 5.41
C GLU A 115 -11.50 2.20 5.85
N ALA A 116 -10.69 2.00 6.89
CA ALA A 116 -9.78 3.03 7.40
C ALA A 116 -8.71 3.40 6.38
N CYS A 117 -8.21 2.42 5.63
CA CYS A 117 -7.22 2.67 4.56
C CYS A 117 -7.80 3.55 3.46
N CYS A 118 -9.03 3.27 3.03
CA CYS A 118 -9.71 4.09 2.02
C CYS A 118 -9.95 5.51 2.52
N LEU A 119 -10.37 5.67 3.77
CA LEU A 119 -10.57 7.00 4.37
C LEU A 119 -9.26 7.78 4.44
N ARG A 120 -8.16 7.11 4.80
CA ARG A 120 -6.85 7.76 4.87
C ARG A 120 -6.35 8.22 3.50
N LEU A 121 -6.51 7.36 2.49
CA LEU A 121 -6.09 7.68 1.12
C LEU A 121 -6.97 8.79 0.52
N ALA A 122 -8.24 8.80 0.84
CA ALA A 122 -9.17 9.84 0.37
C ALA A 122 -8.88 11.21 1.01
N ALA A 123 -8.27 11.21 2.19
CA ALA A 123 -7.98 12.43 2.96
C ALA A 123 -6.61 13.04 2.66
N CYS A 124 -5.73 12.29 1.97
CA CYS A 124 -4.38 12.79 1.72
C CYS A 124 -4.31 13.91 0.68
#